data_41d93dfbf1b431bb3bfa62b1e946fffc
#
_entry.id   41d93dfbf1b431bb3bfa62b1e946fffc
#
_cell.length_a   1.000
_cell.length_b   1.000
_cell.length_c   1.000
_cell.angle_alpha   90.00
_cell.angle_beta   90.00
_cell.angle_gamma   90.00
#
_symmetry.space_group_name_H-M   'P 1'
#
loop_
_entity.id
_entity.type
_entity.pdbx_description
1 polymer ?
#
loop_
_entity_poly.entity_id
_entity_poly.type
_entity_poly.pdbx_seq_one_letter_code
_entity_poly.pdbx_strand_id
1 'polypeptide(L)'
;MAQGENARHEVSMSAGLMTNQAYDTRLTYQYYLNKSIGMGASFGYYTQWYANHIPQSELHHGEWDYWRLSEKDCKPQNIYLEPSLSINSLAIAQVGRWSFKLGVDIGVMFQLPFTLVSVKYINTTTQKSHQKSLHTSDMQWCFWDIRPTIKVESENIFVALGYGLSDFDVYSSYRKISVQGKAFDDFYPKKKLNNTFFLSVGGYF
;
A
#
# COMPACT_ATOMS: atom_id res chain seq x y z
N MET A 1 10.82 20.60 37.60
CA MET A 1 11.63 21.08 36.46
C MET A 1 10.80 20.86 35.22
N ALA A 2 10.39 21.90 34.52
CA ALA A 2 9.71 21.78 33.25
C ALA A 2 10.73 21.25 32.23
N GLN A 3 10.62 20.00 31.84
CA GLN A 3 11.27 19.52 30.63
C GLN A 3 10.71 20.36 29.49
N GLY A 4 11.58 21.09 28.82
CA GLY A 4 11.23 21.92 27.70
C GLY A 4 10.45 21.07 26.69
N GLU A 5 9.44 21.68 26.09
CA GLU A 5 8.64 21.14 24.99
C GLU A 5 9.55 21.00 23.76
N ASN A 6 10.48 20.07 23.81
CA ASN A 6 11.29 19.78 22.63
C ASN A 6 10.44 19.02 21.63
N ALA A 7 10.35 19.58 20.45
CA ALA A 7 9.82 18.91 19.30
C ALA A 7 10.43 17.50 19.21
N ARG A 8 9.59 16.50 19.08
CA ARG A 8 10.02 15.11 19.00
C ARG A 8 10.02 14.66 17.54
N HIS A 9 11.08 14.01 17.16
CA HIS A 9 11.16 13.28 15.93
C HIS A 9 10.80 11.81 16.19
N GLU A 10 9.95 11.25 15.35
CA GLU A 10 9.55 9.86 15.40
C GLU A 10 9.94 9.18 14.08
N VAL A 11 10.56 8.02 14.17
CA VAL A 11 10.75 7.10 13.04
C VAL A 11 10.10 5.78 13.39
N SER A 12 9.31 5.24 12.46
CA SER A 12 8.66 3.96 12.65
C SER A 12 8.63 3.14 11.38
N MET A 13 8.53 1.83 11.56
CA MET A 13 8.26 0.86 10.52
C MET A 13 6.98 0.13 10.84
N SER A 14 6.10 -0.02 9.84
CA SER A 14 4.87 -0.79 9.98
C SER A 14 4.75 -1.87 8.92
N ALA A 15 4.05 -2.95 9.29
CA ALA A 15 3.65 -4.01 8.39
C ALA A 15 2.16 -4.31 8.60
N GLY A 16 1.42 -4.44 7.51
CA GLY A 16 -0.03 -4.61 7.53
C GLY A 16 -0.54 -5.63 6.53
N LEU A 17 -1.75 -6.09 6.81
CA LEU A 17 -2.53 -6.99 5.96
C LEU A 17 -3.76 -6.26 5.46
N MET A 18 -3.88 -6.15 4.14
CA MET A 18 -5.00 -5.50 3.49
C MET A 18 -6.11 -6.48 3.13
N THR A 19 -7.36 -6.02 3.16
CA THR A 19 -8.53 -6.85 2.79
C THR A 19 -8.59 -7.25 1.33
N ASN A 20 -7.78 -6.64 0.47
CA ASN A 20 -7.61 -7.02 -0.93
C ASN A 20 -6.48 -8.04 -1.16
N GLN A 21 -6.10 -8.76 -0.09
CA GLN A 21 -5.06 -9.80 -0.12
C GLN A 21 -3.67 -9.25 -0.48
N ALA A 22 -3.32 -8.09 0.05
CA ALA A 22 -2.01 -7.49 -0.10
C ALA A 22 -1.32 -7.27 1.25
N TYR A 23 0.00 -7.33 1.24
CA TYR A 23 0.85 -6.82 2.31
C TYR A 23 1.09 -5.33 2.07
N ASP A 24 1.15 -4.57 3.15
CA ASP A 24 1.54 -3.18 3.18
C ASP A 24 2.72 -3.01 4.14
N THR A 25 3.79 -2.40 3.70
CA THR A 25 4.93 -2.06 4.55
C THR A 25 5.26 -0.60 4.40
N ARG A 26 5.52 0.09 5.52
CA ARG A 26 5.81 1.52 5.53
C ARG A 26 7.00 1.84 6.42
N LEU A 27 7.78 2.78 5.97
CA LEU A 27 8.74 3.52 6.78
C LEU A 27 8.21 4.94 6.92
N THR A 28 7.97 5.37 8.15
CA THR A 28 7.35 6.66 8.48
C THR A 28 8.31 7.52 9.28
N TYR A 29 8.40 8.79 8.89
CA TYR A 29 9.01 9.83 9.70
C TYR A 29 7.95 10.87 10.05
N GLN A 30 7.90 11.27 11.32
CA GLN A 30 7.00 12.31 11.82
C GLN A 30 7.76 13.31 12.69
N TYR A 31 7.36 14.56 12.57
CA TYR A 31 7.80 15.67 13.41
C TYR A 31 6.62 16.18 14.22
N TYR A 32 6.71 16.11 15.53
CA TYR A 32 5.67 16.56 16.44
C TYR A 32 5.89 18.01 16.86
N LEU A 33 4.93 18.87 16.51
CA LEU A 33 4.90 20.27 16.94
C LEU A 33 4.65 20.40 18.44
N ASN A 34 3.87 19.47 18.99
CA ASN A 34 3.59 19.34 20.41
C ASN A 34 3.29 17.86 20.72
N LYS A 35 2.88 17.55 21.97
CA LYS A 35 2.62 16.16 22.39
C LYS A 35 1.48 15.46 21.64
N SER A 36 0.64 16.22 20.95
CA SER A 36 -0.59 15.71 20.32
C SER A 36 -0.62 15.84 18.80
N ILE A 37 0.09 16.79 18.21
CA ILE A 37 -0.01 17.10 16.78
C ILE A 37 1.36 16.97 16.14
N GLY A 38 1.43 16.14 15.12
CA GLY A 38 2.61 15.92 14.29
C GLY A 38 2.29 15.98 12.80
N MET A 39 3.30 16.18 12.01
CA MET A 39 3.26 16.08 10.55
C MET A 39 4.42 15.22 10.05
N GLY A 40 4.20 14.48 9.00
CA GLY A 40 5.24 13.60 8.50
C GLY A 40 4.99 13.08 7.11
N ALA A 41 5.77 12.09 6.75
CA ALA A 41 5.60 11.37 5.51
C ALA A 41 5.99 9.90 5.68
N SER A 42 5.32 9.04 4.94
CA SER A 42 5.63 7.62 4.85
C SER A 42 6.07 7.27 3.44
N PHE A 43 7.08 6.43 3.34
CA PHE A 43 7.40 5.70 2.13
C PHE A 43 6.90 4.27 2.29
N GLY A 44 6.06 3.82 1.38
CA GLY A 44 5.45 2.51 1.48
C GLY A 44 5.59 1.67 0.22
N TYR A 45 5.44 0.37 0.43
CA TYR A 45 5.38 -0.64 -0.62
C TYR A 45 4.24 -1.60 -0.31
N TYR A 46 3.44 -1.90 -1.32
CA TYR A 46 2.45 -2.96 -1.23
C TYR A 46 2.67 -4.02 -2.30
N THR A 47 2.30 -5.23 -1.98
CA THR A 47 2.28 -6.35 -2.92
C THR A 47 1.17 -7.32 -2.55
N GLN A 48 0.44 -7.78 -3.56
CA GLN A 48 -0.56 -8.81 -3.37
C GLN A 48 0.11 -10.18 -3.18
N TRP A 49 -0.32 -10.97 -2.17
CA TRP A 49 0.28 -12.30 -1.93
C TRP A 49 -0.31 -13.39 -2.79
N TYR A 50 -1.55 -13.21 -3.27
CA TYR A 50 -2.24 -14.20 -4.09
C TYR A 50 -2.87 -13.57 -5.33
N ALA A 51 -2.65 -14.19 -6.49
CA ALA A 51 -3.31 -13.81 -7.72
C ALA A 51 -4.60 -14.61 -7.86
N ASN A 52 -5.75 -13.98 -7.69
CA ASN A 52 -7.06 -14.64 -7.81
C ASN A 52 -7.35 -15.09 -9.24
N HIS A 53 -6.89 -14.32 -10.22
CA HIS A 53 -7.09 -14.60 -11.64
C HIS A 53 -5.85 -14.21 -12.43
N ILE A 54 -5.49 -15.03 -13.38
CA ILE A 54 -4.46 -14.72 -14.38
C ILE A 54 -5.18 -14.20 -15.61
N PRO A 55 -5.00 -12.92 -16.00
CA PRO A 55 -5.54 -12.40 -17.23
C PRO A 55 -5.04 -13.20 -18.43
N GLN A 56 -5.96 -13.76 -19.20
CA GLN A 56 -5.68 -14.53 -20.40
C GLN A 56 -6.86 -14.46 -21.37
N SER A 57 -6.59 -14.65 -22.65
CA SER A 57 -7.63 -14.77 -23.68
C SER A 57 -7.12 -15.52 -24.89
N GLU A 58 -8.01 -16.23 -25.56
CA GLU A 58 -7.77 -16.83 -26.84
C GLU A 58 -7.65 -15.80 -27.97
N LEU A 59 -6.88 -16.11 -28.95
CA LEU A 59 -6.66 -15.33 -30.16
C LEU A 59 -7.18 -16.08 -31.36
N HIS A 60 -8.11 -15.50 -32.09
CA HIS A 60 -8.75 -16.16 -33.21
C HIS A 60 -8.05 -15.90 -34.55
N HIS A 61 -7.07 -15.02 -34.58
CA HIS A 61 -6.35 -14.62 -35.78
C HIS A 61 -4.86 -14.40 -35.49
N GLY A 62 -4.00 -14.94 -36.38
CA GLY A 62 -2.56 -14.72 -36.33
C GLY A 62 -1.75 -15.96 -35.96
N GLU A 63 -0.50 -15.76 -35.62
CA GLU A 63 0.47 -16.83 -35.30
C GLU A 63 0.26 -17.44 -33.92
N TRP A 64 -0.46 -16.73 -33.00
CA TRP A 64 -0.58 -17.08 -31.59
C TRP A 64 -2.00 -17.55 -31.27
N ASP A 65 -2.13 -18.62 -30.48
CA ASP A 65 -3.43 -19.20 -30.09
C ASP A 65 -4.05 -18.45 -28.90
N TYR A 66 -3.23 -18.04 -27.94
CA TYR A 66 -3.69 -17.27 -26.79
C TYR A 66 -2.57 -16.42 -26.18
N TRP A 67 -2.96 -15.45 -25.36
CA TRP A 67 -2.05 -14.72 -24.52
C TRP A 67 -2.43 -14.90 -23.05
N ARG A 68 -1.45 -14.82 -22.17
CA ARG A 68 -1.65 -14.77 -20.73
C ARG A 68 -0.66 -13.80 -20.07
N LEU A 69 -1.07 -13.22 -18.93
CA LEU A 69 -0.16 -12.43 -18.11
C LEU A 69 0.89 -13.36 -17.46
N SER A 70 2.11 -12.89 -17.30
CA SER A 70 3.13 -13.61 -16.55
C SER A 70 2.69 -13.78 -15.09
N GLU A 71 2.93 -14.95 -14.49
CA GLU A 71 2.54 -15.23 -13.11
C GLU A 71 3.12 -14.23 -12.10
N LYS A 72 4.33 -13.74 -12.37
CA LYS A 72 4.97 -12.71 -11.54
C LYS A 72 4.22 -11.37 -11.59
N ASP A 73 3.63 -11.07 -12.74
CA ASP A 73 2.98 -9.79 -13.00
C ASP A 73 1.46 -9.83 -12.74
N CYS A 74 0.90 -10.99 -12.33
CA CYS A 74 -0.51 -11.09 -11.96
C CYS A 74 -0.83 -10.48 -10.60
N LYS A 75 0.20 -10.20 -9.80
CA LYS A 75 0.07 -9.66 -8.45
C LYS A 75 0.35 -8.16 -8.47
N PRO A 76 -0.68 -7.30 -8.33
CA PRO A 76 -0.46 -5.88 -8.20
C PRO A 76 0.52 -5.54 -7.08
N GLN A 77 1.49 -4.70 -7.41
CA GLN A 77 2.48 -4.17 -6.49
C GLN A 77 2.90 -2.77 -6.93
N ASN A 78 3.18 -1.91 -5.96
CA ASN A 78 3.74 -0.59 -6.25
C ASN A 78 4.35 0.02 -4.99
N ILE A 79 5.05 1.12 -5.18
CA ILE A 79 5.54 2.00 -4.11
C ILE A 79 4.69 3.26 -4.06
N TYR A 80 4.66 3.89 -2.89
CA TYR A 80 3.94 5.13 -2.70
C TYR A 80 4.63 6.04 -1.67
N LEU A 81 4.34 7.32 -1.76
CA LEU A 81 4.66 8.33 -0.77
C LEU A 81 3.36 8.84 -0.14
N GLU A 82 3.35 9.05 1.16
CA GLU A 82 2.17 9.51 1.89
C GLU A 82 2.53 10.59 2.91
N PRO A 83 2.39 11.87 2.56
CA PRO A 83 2.35 12.93 3.55
C PRO A 83 1.13 12.75 4.46
N SER A 84 1.32 12.96 5.76
CA SER A 84 0.30 12.75 6.78
C SER A 84 0.34 13.76 7.90
N LEU A 85 -0.82 13.96 8.52
CA LEU A 85 -1.01 14.66 9.79
C LEU A 85 -1.31 13.62 10.87
N SER A 86 -0.60 13.68 11.98
CA SER A 86 -0.76 12.78 13.12
C SER A 86 -1.39 13.53 14.30
N ILE A 87 -2.40 12.91 14.90
CA ILE A 87 -3.06 13.43 16.09
C ILE A 87 -3.03 12.34 17.15
N ASN A 88 -2.40 12.62 18.30
CA ASN A 88 -2.31 11.70 19.42
C ASN A 88 -3.05 12.24 20.64
N SER A 89 -3.71 11.37 21.39
CA SER A 89 -4.25 11.70 22.70
C SER A 89 -3.10 11.92 23.71
N LEU A 90 -3.43 12.54 24.82
CA LEU A 90 -2.61 12.38 26.02
C LEU A 90 -2.66 10.92 26.48
N ALA A 91 -1.77 10.54 27.40
CA ALA A 91 -1.79 9.20 27.96
C ALA A 91 -3.16 8.90 28.59
N ILE A 92 -3.87 7.89 28.11
CA ILE A 92 -5.17 7.45 28.63
C ILE A 92 -5.01 6.48 29.81
N ALA A 93 -3.87 5.79 29.87
CA ALA A 93 -3.50 4.92 30.97
C ALA A 93 -1.97 4.86 31.07
N GLN A 94 -1.48 4.58 32.28
CA GLN A 94 -0.05 4.41 32.54
C GLN A 94 0.18 3.21 33.46
N VAL A 95 1.09 2.32 33.09
CA VAL A 95 1.48 1.15 33.87
C VAL A 95 3.00 1.11 33.96
N GLY A 96 3.54 1.48 35.13
CA GLY A 96 4.97 1.63 35.32
C GLY A 96 5.55 2.70 34.38
N ARG A 97 6.49 2.32 33.52
CA ARG A 97 7.10 3.20 32.51
C ARG A 97 6.36 3.25 31.17
N TRP A 98 5.29 2.47 31.02
CA TRP A 98 4.55 2.37 29.78
C TRP A 98 3.32 3.25 29.80
N SER A 99 3.12 4.03 28.74
CA SER A 99 1.95 4.89 28.53
C SER A 99 1.13 4.38 27.36
N PHE A 100 -0.18 4.38 27.51
CA PHE A 100 -1.12 4.01 26.47
C PHE A 100 -1.73 5.28 25.86
N LYS A 101 -1.72 5.37 24.54
CA LYS A 101 -2.28 6.50 23.79
C LYS A 101 -3.16 6.01 22.65
N LEU A 102 -4.13 6.84 22.26
CA LEU A 102 -4.83 6.71 21.00
C LEU A 102 -4.22 7.70 20.01
N GLY A 103 -4.09 7.25 18.77
CA GLY A 103 -3.60 8.09 17.69
C GLY A 103 -4.48 7.95 16.46
N VAL A 104 -4.42 8.94 15.59
CA VAL A 104 -4.95 8.86 14.24
C VAL A 104 -3.99 9.59 13.29
N ASP A 105 -3.62 8.91 12.21
CA ASP A 105 -2.90 9.51 11.11
C ASP A 105 -3.88 9.72 9.96
N ILE A 106 -3.85 10.90 9.35
CA ILE A 106 -4.66 11.26 8.19
C ILE A 106 -3.70 11.66 7.09
N GLY A 107 -3.72 10.93 5.99
CA GLY A 107 -2.77 11.09 4.92
C GLY A 107 -3.39 11.10 3.53
N VAL A 108 -2.56 11.47 2.57
CA VAL A 108 -2.85 11.34 1.15
C VAL A 108 -1.75 10.50 0.52
N MET A 109 -2.12 9.32 0.04
CA MET A 109 -1.21 8.37 -0.57
C MET A 109 -1.04 8.69 -2.05
N PHE A 110 0.19 8.86 -2.49
CA PHE A 110 0.57 9.06 -3.90
C PHE A 110 1.37 7.85 -4.37
N GLN A 111 0.72 6.96 -5.12
CA GLN A 111 1.43 5.83 -5.71
C GLN A 111 2.18 6.23 -6.99
N LEU A 112 3.21 5.49 -7.34
CA LEU A 112 3.94 5.69 -8.58
C LEU A 112 2.98 5.49 -9.77
N PRO A 113 2.75 6.53 -10.62
CA PRO A 113 1.77 6.48 -11.71
C PRO A 113 2.28 5.69 -12.92
N PHE A 114 2.80 4.50 -12.69
CA PHE A 114 3.37 3.65 -13.73
C PHE A 114 3.27 2.18 -13.35
N THR A 115 2.79 1.37 -14.28
CA THR A 115 2.74 -0.08 -14.15
C THR A 115 3.29 -0.74 -15.40
N LEU A 116 4.20 -1.68 -15.22
CA LEU A 116 4.79 -2.50 -16.26
C LEU A 116 4.40 -3.96 -16.01
N VAL A 117 3.91 -4.62 -17.04
CA VAL A 117 3.58 -6.05 -17.00
C VAL A 117 4.09 -6.76 -18.24
N SER A 118 4.35 -8.06 -18.13
CA SER A 118 4.78 -8.91 -19.22
C SER A 118 3.67 -9.86 -19.62
N VAL A 119 3.29 -9.80 -20.89
CA VAL A 119 2.31 -10.69 -21.50
C VAL A 119 3.04 -11.72 -22.34
N LYS A 120 2.69 -12.98 -22.15
CA LYS A 120 3.23 -14.13 -22.91
C LYS A 120 2.20 -14.58 -23.93
N TYR A 121 2.58 -14.50 -25.20
CA TYR A 121 1.86 -15.08 -26.34
C TYR A 121 2.32 -16.51 -26.55
N ILE A 122 1.41 -17.43 -26.80
CA ILE A 122 1.70 -18.87 -26.88
C ILE A 122 1.03 -19.44 -28.11
N ASN A 123 1.80 -20.24 -28.87
CA ASN A 123 1.30 -21.09 -29.91
C ASN A 123 1.43 -22.54 -29.44
N THR A 124 0.30 -23.19 -29.25
CA THR A 124 0.21 -24.57 -28.73
C THR A 124 0.67 -25.62 -29.73
N THR A 125 0.46 -25.37 -31.02
CA THR A 125 0.84 -26.27 -32.09
C THR A 125 2.34 -26.33 -32.31
N THR A 126 2.98 -25.15 -32.34
CA THR A 126 4.43 -25.04 -32.57
C THR A 126 5.25 -24.99 -31.30
N GLN A 127 4.60 -24.93 -30.11
CA GLN A 127 5.20 -24.76 -28.80
C GLN A 127 6.08 -23.49 -28.69
N LYS A 128 5.89 -22.55 -29.59
CA LYS A 128 6.58 -21.25 -29.54
C LYS A 128 5.92 -20.32 -28.54
N SER A 129 6.71 -19.47 -27.94
CA SER A 129 6.19 -18.39 -27.10
C SER A 129 6.96 -17.09 -27.34
N HIS A 130 6.24 -15.97 -27.25
CA HIS A 130 6.79 -14.64 -27.37
C HIS A 130 6.34 -13.80 -26.16
N GLN A 131 7.25 -13.07 -25.56
CA GLN A 131 6.95 -12.20 -24.41
C GLN A 131 7.02 -10.74 -24.84
N LYS A 132 5.99 -9.98 -24.47
CA LYS A 132 5.90 -8.54 -24.73
C LYS A 132 5.63 -7.81 -23.43
N SER A 133 6.40 -6.75 -23.16
CA SER A 133 6.13 -5.85 -22.04
C SER A 133 5.11 -4.80 -22.45
N LEU A 134 4.14 -4.57 -21.58
CA LEU A 134 3.12 -3.55 -21.71
C LEU A 134 3.23 -2.62 -20.51
N HIS A 135 2.91 -1.37 -20.69
CA HIS A 135 2.90 -0.38 -19.62
C HIS A 135 1.64 0.48 -19.70
N THR A 136 1.27 1.05 -18.58
CA THR A 136 0.26 2.09 -18.50
C THR A 136 0.66 3.15 -17.47
N SER A 137 0.28 4.38 -17.75
CA SER A 137 0.33 5.50 -16.80
C SER A 137 -1.07 6.10 -16.58
N ASP A 138 -2.10 5.54 -17.24
CA ASP A 138 -3.49 5.96 -17.07
C ASP A 138 -4.11 5.22 -15.88
N MET A 139 -3.93 5.78 -14.68
CA MET A 139 -4.42 5.19 -13.44
C MET A 139 -4.73 6.26 -12.40
N GLN A 140 -5.58 5.92 -11.44
CA GLN A 140 -5.69 6.72 -10.24
C GLN A 140 -4.40 6.57 -9.43
N TRP A 141 -3.78 7.69 -9.05
CA TRP A 141 -2.48 7.72 -8.38
C TRP A 141 -2.53 8.40 -7.02
N CYS A 142 -3.66 9.01 -6.65
CA CYS A 142 -3.87 9.76 -5.42
C CYS A 142 -5.07 9.16 -4.66
N PHE A 143 -4.88 8.87 -3.37
CA PHE A 143 -5.86 8.22 -2.50
C PHE A 143 -5.79 8.85 -1.11
N TRP A 144 -6.91 8.87 -0.38
CA TRP A 144 -6.91 9.23 1.02
C TRP A 144 -6.65 8.00 1.92
N ASP A 145 -6.08 8.22 3.09
CA ASP A 145 -5.83 7.19 4.09
C ASP A 145 -6.05 7.74 5.50
N ILE A 146 -6.74 6.97 6.34
CA ILE A 146 -7.00 7.30 7.75
C ILE A 146 -6.62 6.08 8.60
N ARG A 147 -5.76 6.29 9.60
CA ARG A 147 -5.16 5.22 10.41
C ARG A 147 -5.31 5.46 11.91
N PRO A 148 -6.44 5.08 12.53
CA PRO A 148 -6.53 5.00 13.98
C PRO A 148 -5.57 3.93 14.55
N THR A 149 -4.94 4.25 15.67
CA THR A 149 -3.95 3.42 16.35
C THR A 149 -4.14 3.40 17.85
N ILE A 150 -3.77 2.29 18.46
CA ILE A 150 -3.49 2.18 19.90
C ILE A 150 -1.98 2.04 20.01
N LYS A 151 -1.36 3.02 20.65
CA LYS A 151 0.09 3.11 20.83
C LYS A 151 0.45 2.83 22.29
N VAL A 152 1.40 1.94 22.50
CA VAL A 152 2.03 1.67 23.80
C VAL A 152 3.45 2.16 23.71
N GLU A 153 3.79 3.18 24.48
CA GLU A 153 5.09 3.84 24.43
C GLU A 153 5.82 3.81 25.76
N SER A 154 7.12 3.79 25.71
CA SER A 154 8.05 4.08 26.78
C SER A 154 8.91 5.26 26.36
N GLU A 155 9.91 5.65 27.14
CA GLU A 155 10.70 6.88 26.95
C GLU A 155 11.11 7.16 25.50
N ASN A 156 11.69 6.17 24.80
CA ASN A 156 12.26 6.34 23.45
C ASN A 156 11.70 5.38 22.42
N ILE A 157 10.82 4.45 22.79
CA ILE A 157 10.29 3.43 21.88
C ILE A 157 8.78 3.29 22.03
N PHE A 158 8.14 2.83 20.96
CA PHE A 158 6.73 2.48 21.00
C PHE A 158 6.43 1.26 20.12
N VAL A 159 5.32 0.63 20.42
CA VAL A 159 4.64 -0.33 19.59
C VAL A 159 3.20 0.15 19.41
N ALA A 160 2.69 0.10 18.19
CA ALA A 160 1.31 0.48 17.90
C ALA A 160 0.61 -0.61 17.10
N LEU A 161 -0.64 -0.87 17.44
CA LEU A 161 -1.57 -1.66 16.66
C LEU A 161 -2.59 -0.73 16.04
N GLY A 162 -2.86 -0.89 14.76
CA GLY A 162 -3.75 0.03 14.06
C GLY A 162 -4.61 -0.64 13.01
N TYR A 163 -5.59 0.16 12.59
CA TYR A 163 -6.51 -0.15 11.51
C TYR A 163 -6.48 0.99 10.50
N GLY A 164 -6.28 0.67 9.24
CA GLY A 164 -6.29 1.64 8.15
C GLY A 164 -7.57 1.56 7.35
N LEU A 165 -8.11 2.69 6.98
CA LEU A 165 -9.23 2.86 6.06
C LEU A 165 -8.81 3.79 4.93
N SER A 166 -8.91 3.33 3.67
CA SER A 166 -8.47 4.07 2.50
C SER A 166 -9.35 3.77 1.29
N ASP A 167 -9.46 4.71 0.36
CA ASP A 167 -10.02 4.45 -0.98
C ASP A 167 -8.98 3.85 -1.94
N PHE A 168 -7.85 3.43 -1.42
CA PHE A 168 -6.75 2.85 -2.18
C PHE A 168 -7.15 1.58 -2.93
N ASP A 169 -7.10 1.65 -4.25
CA ASP A 169 -7.43 0.56 -5.15
C ASP A 169 -6.16 -0.03 -5.79
N VAL A 170 -5.67 -1.13 -5.22
CA VAL A 170 -4.45 -1.83 -5.70
C VAL A 170 -4.55 -2.29 -7.16
N TYR A 171 -5.77 -2.41 -7.69
CA TYR A 171 -6.00 -2.87 -9.06
C TYR A 171 -6.13 -1.74 -10.07
N SER A 172 -6.12 -0.48 -9.64
CA SER A 172 -6.42 0.68 -10.49
C SER A 172 -5.57 0.75 -11.75
N SER A 173 -4.27 0.49 -11.62
CA SER A 173 -3.33 0.50 -12.75
C SER A 173 -3.49 -0.69 -13.68
N TYR A 174 -3.73 -1.87 -13.12
CA TYR A 174 -3.83 -3.11 -13.88
C TYR A 174 -5.07 -3.12 -14.78
N ARG A 175 -6.20 -2.58 -14.31
CA ARG A 175 -7.43 -2.50 -15.12
C ARG A 175 -7.29 -1.66 -16.38
N LYS A 176 -6.34 -0.73 -16.40
CA LYS A 176 -6.08 0.15 -17.56
C LYS A 176 -5.19 -0.48 -18.63
N ILE A 177 -4.66 -1.67 -18.36
CA ILE A 177 -3.88 -2.40 -19.35
C ILE A 177 -4.85 -3.10 -20.31
N SER A 178 -4.52 -3.09 -21.59
CA SER A 178 -5.27 -3.83 -22.61
C SER A 178 -4.34 -4.62 -23.53
N VAL A 179 -4.81 -5.78 -23.96
CA VAL A 179 -4.12 -6.65 -24.91
C VAL A 179 -5.06 -6.92 -26.07
N GLN A 180 -4.69 -6.49 -27.27
CA GLN A 180 -5.50 -6.65 -28.49
C GLN A 180 -6.97 -6.22 -28.33
N GLY A 181 -7.18 -5.06 -27.69
CA GLY A 181 -8.51 -4.50 -27.47
C GLY A 181 -9.27 -5.09 -26.27
N LYS A 182 -8.77 -6.12 -25.60
CA LYS A 182 -9.36 -6.65 -24.37
C LYS A 182 -8.70 -6.00 -23.15
N ALA A 183 -9.47 -5.20 -22.43
CA ALA A 183 -9.02 -4.57 -21.20
C ALA A 183 -8.98 -5.58 -20.04
N PHE A 184 -8.13 -5.31 -19.05
CA PHE A 184 -8.03 -6.14 -17.85
C PHE A 184 -9.12 -5.85 -16.80
N ASP A 185 -10.05 -4.97 -17.11
CA ASP A 185 -11.19 -4.63 -16.25
C ASP A 185 -12.01 -5.86 -15.82
N ASP A 186 -12.13 -6.86 -16.70
CA ASP A 186 -12.87 -8.09 -16.43
C ASP A 186 -12.17 -9.01 -15.42
N PHE A 187 -10.87 -8.86 -15.23
CA PHE A 187 -10.07 -9.74 -14.38
C PHE A 187 -9.81 -9.17 -12.98
N TYR A 188 -9.88 -7.85 -12.81
CA TYR A 188 -9.54 -7.20 -11.56
C TYR A 188 -10.75 -6.43 -10.99
N PRO A 189 -11.15 -6.73 -9.74
CA PRO A 189 -12.31 -6.11 -9.13
C PRO A 189 -12.10 -4.62 -8.89
N LYS A 190 -13.19 -3.83 -8.97
CA LYS A 190 -13.22 -2.43 -8.54
C LYS A 190 -13.50 -2.41 -7.04
N LYS A 191 -12.54 -1.94 -6.26
CA LYS A 191 -12.71 -1.76 -4.81
C LYS A 191 -12.79 -0.27 -4.49
N LYS A 192 -13.83 0.12 -3.75
CA LYS A 192 -14.03 1.50 -3.31
C LYS A 192 -13.36 1.81 -1.98
N LEU A 193 -13.24 0.80 -1.13
CA LEU A 193 -12.62 0.91 0.19
C LEU A 193 -11.73 -0.28 0.44
N ASN A 194 -10.59 0.01 1.04
CA ASN A 194 -9.61 -0.96 1.48
C ASN A 194 -9.36 -0.78 2.98
N ASN A 195 -9.32 -1.88 3.68
CA ASN A 195 -9.04 -1.92 5.11
C ASN A 195 -7.68 -2.59 5.32
N THR A 196 -6.92 -2.10 6.28
CA THR A 196 -5.59 -2.61 6.61
C THR A 196 -5.46 -2.80 8.11
N PHE A 197 -5.15 -4.01 8.57
CA PHE A 197 -4.66 -4.22 9.94
C PHE A 197 -3.15 -4.15 9.93
N PHE A 198 -2.56 -3.37 10.83
CA PHE A 198 -1.11 -3.21 10.86
C PHE A 198 -0.55 -3.15 12.27
N LEU A 199 0.71 -3.58 12.38
CA LEU A 199 1.56 -3.40 13.53
C LEU A 199 2.66 -2.41 13.16
N SER A 200 2.97 -1.48 14.05
CA SER A 200 4.06 -0.52 13.91
C SER A 200 4.99 -0.57 15.10
N VAL A 201 6.27 -0.41 14.84
CA VAL A 201 7.32 -0.28 15.87
C VAL A 201 8.15 0.93 15.51
N GLY A 202 8.47 1.75 16.50
CA GLY A 202 9.24 2.96 16.26
C GLY A 202 9.95 3.50 17.48
N GLY A 203 10.63 4.61 17.26
CA GLY A 203 11.37 5.30 18.29
C GLY A 203 11.29 6.82 18.15
N TYR A 204 11.59 7.50 19.26
CA TYR A 204 11.68 8.94 19.38
C TYR A 204 13.12 9.40 19.57
N PHE A 205 13.48 10.55 19.00
CA PHE A 205 14.80 11.17 19.17
C PHE A 205 14.75 12.70 19.07
#